data_2355fa5cbc9cc3f6471ec78e362ad7fc
#
_entry.id   2355fa5cbc9cc3f6471ec78e362ad7fc
#
_cell.length_a   1.000
_cell.length_b   1.000
_cell.length_c   1.000
_cell.angle_alpha   90.00
_cell.angle_beta   90.00
_cell.angle_gamma   90.00
#
_symmetry.space_group_name_H-M   'P 1'
#
loop_
_entity.id
_entity.type
_entity.pdbx_description
1 polymer ?
#
loop_
_entity_poly.entity_id
_entity_poly.type
_entity_poly.pdbx_seq_one_letter_code
_entity_poly.pdbx_strand_id
1 'polypeptide(L)'
;MDSLEQNMKKASKKSVWAEIYEKKVLYLFISPFYLLFLIFGLFPILFSLYLSFQKWDGIGEMQFVGLQQFKYLITDHLFWQAVTNTFLIWFISTIPMLFGALVIAFLLNASFIKMKGFYRAAYFVTNVTSIVAVTIIFKSIFGNHYGLLNYLITTIGFEPVNWLDSSFLIKLVIASMVVWRWTGYNAIIYLAGLQAIPNDLYEAAKIDGASIFQQFFYITVPLLRPIILFTVLMTTIGSMQLFTEPQVLLGNSGGVGGAGLTITLYMYKQGFVDHQFGYASVVSWALFIIIALFSLINWQVVQKTGAK
;
A
#
# COMPACT_ATOMS: atom_id res chain seq x y z
N MET A 1 -25.39 7.59 -55.55
CA MET A 1 -24.54 7.01 -54.44
C MET A 1 -23.18 7.66 -54.37
N ASP A 2 -22.55 8.09 -55.49
CA ASP A 2 -21.22 8.72 -55.49
C ASP A 2 -21.08 10.07 -54.75
N SER A 3 -22.17 10.88 -54.68
CA SER A 3 -22.11 12.19 -54.02
C SER A 3 -22.05 12.11 -52.48
N LEU A 4 -22.58 11.06 -51.90
CA LEU A 4 -22.53 10.82 -50.43
C LEU A 4 -21.17 10.24 -50.00
N GLU A 5 -20.56 9.39 -50.80
CA GLU A 5 -19.22 8.87 -50.55
C GLU A 5 -18.11 9.94 -50.71
N GLN A 6 -18.28 10.86 -51.66
CA GLN A 6 -17.34 11.98 -51.82
C GLN A 6 -17.46 13.00 -50.67
N ASN A 7 -18.64 13.20 -50.08
CA ASN A 7 -18.82 14.07 -48.91
C ASN A 7 -18.29 13.43 -47.62
N MET A 8 -18.30 12.11 -47.49
CA MET A 8 -17.68 11.41 -46.36
C MET A 8 -16.15 11.39 -46.42
N LYS A 9 -15.56 11.38 -47.60
CA LYS A 9 -14.08 11.48 -47.82
C LYS A 9 -13.52 12.88 -47.63
N LYS A 10 -14.34 13.93 -47.63
CA LYS A 10 -13.99 15.32 -47.37
C LYS A 10 -14.17 15.78 -45.94
N ALA A 11 -14.38 14.88 -44.98
CA ALA A 11 -14.13 15.17 -43.56
C ALA A 11 -12.61 15.34 -43.44
N SER A 12 -12.11 16.52 -43.84
CA SER A 12 -10.76 16.99 -43.65
C SER A 12 -10.34 16.65 -42.23
N LYS A 13 -9.30 15.86 -42.07
CA LYS A 13 -8.64 15.74 -40.76
C LYS A 13 -8.28 17.14 -40.30
N LYS A 14 -9.15 17.78 -39.52
CA LYS A 14 -8.82 19.05 -38.88
C LYS A 14 -7.47 18.87 -38.22
N SER A 15 -6.55 19.81 -38.44
CA SER A 15 -5.27 19.80 -37.73
C SER A 15 -5.54 19.72 -36.23
N VAL A 16 -4.79 18.88 -35.50
CA VAL A 16 -4.88 18.76 -34.03
C VAL A 16 -4.88 20.16 -33.36
N TRP A 17 -4.11 21.09 -33.92
CA TRP A 17 -4.07 22.47 -33.45
C TRP A 17 -5.39 23.24 -33.65
N ALA A 18 -6.10 23.01 -34.75
CA ALA A 18 -7.41 23.61 -34.99
C ALA A 18 -8.47 23.09 -34.01
N GLU A 19 -8.43 21.79 -33.68
CA GLU A 19 -9.31 21.18 -32.68
C GLU A 19 -9.01 21.69 -31.27
N ILE A 20 -7.72 21.88 -30.93
CA ILE A 20 -7.31 22.45 -29.64
C ILE A 20 -7.82 23.89 -29.51
N TYR A 21 -7.70 24.70 -30.57
CA TYR A 21 -8.17 26.08 -30.55
C TYR A 21 -9.69 26.18 -30.45
N GLU A 22 -10.41 25.33 -31.15
CA GLU A 22 -11.88 25.23 -31.06
C GLU A 22 -12.36 24.86 -29.64
N LYS A 23 -11.57 24.01 -28.94
CA LYS A 23 -11.85 23.52 -27.58
C LYS A 23 -11.07 24.25 -26.46
N LYS A 24 -10.51 25.42 -26.75
CA LYS A 24 -9.62 26.17 -25.82
C LYS A 24 -10.23 26.39 -24.43
N VAL A 25 -11.54 26.58 -24.35
CA VAL A 25 -12.24 26.79 -23.06
C VAL A 25 -12.16 25.53 -22.19
N LEU A 26 -12.30 24.33 -22.78
CA LEU A 26 -12.16 23.06 -22.05
C LEU A 26 -10.73 22.89 -21.53
N TYR A 27 -9.74 23.19 -22.38
CA TYR A 27 -8.33 23.14 -21.95
C TYR A 27 -8.03 24.13 -20.84
N LEU A 28 -8.62 25.33 -20.87
CA LEU A 28 -8.49 26.32 -19.80
C LEU A 28 -9.03 25.80 -18.46
N PHE A 29 -10.19 25.09 -18.48
CA PHE A 29 -10.77 24.52 -17.26
C PHE A 29 -9.92 23.39 -16.66
N ILE A 30 -9.26 22.56 -17.46
CA ILE A 30 -8.40 21.48 -16.98
C ILE A 30 -6.95 21.93 -16.70
N SER A 31 -6.54 23.11 -17.23
CA SER A 31 -5.16 23.59 -17.11
C SER A 31 -4.66 23.79 -15.68
N PRO A 32 -5.47 24.24 -14.67
CA PRO A 32 -4.98 24.38 -13.30
C PRO A 32 -4.50 23.05 -12.72
N PHE A 33 -5.23 21.97 -12.98
CA PHE A 33 -4.81 20.63 -12.54
C PHE A 33 -3.49 20.21 -13.18
N TYR A 34 -3.35 20.37 -14.50
CA TYR A 34 -2.11 19.98 -15.20
C TYR A 34 -0.93 20.85 -14.81
N LEU A 35 -1.13 22.15 -14.60
CA LEU A 35 -0.07 23.05 -14.12
C LEU A 35 0.45 22.64 -12.74
N LEU A 36 -0.46 22.37 -11.80
CA LEU A 36 -0.09 21.88 -10.47
C LEU A 36 0.61 20.52 -10.55
N PHE A 37 0.11 19.61 -11.38
CA PHE A 37 0.75 18.32 -11.59
C PHE A 37 2.15 18.43 -12.19
N LEU A 38 2.35 19.30 -13.18
CA LEU A 38 3.66 19.53 -13.79
C LEU A 38 4.68 20.10 -12.78
N ILE A 39 4.26 21.08 -11.97
CA ILE A 39 5.14 21.77 -11.02
C ILE A 39 5.40 20.89 -9.79
N PHE A 40 4.37 20.33 -9.17
CA PHE A 40 4.46 19.64 -7.88
C PHE A 40 4.49 18.11 -7.97
N GLY A 41 4.18 17.54 -9.12
CA GLY A 41 4.24 16.11 -9.38
C GLY A 41 5.41 15.75 -10.31
N LEU A 42 5.29 16.13 -11.59
CA LEU A 42 6.24 15.68 -12.61
C LEU A 42 7.65 16.25 -12.40
N PHE A 43 7.77 17.54 -12.07
CA PHE A 43 9.09 18.16 -11.85
C PHE A 43 9.87 17.48 -10.72
N PRO A 44 9.34 17.27 -9.50
CA PRO A 44 10.06 16.55 -8.44
C PRO A 44 10.43 15.11 -8.81
N ILE A 45 9.58 14.40 -9.57
CA ILE A 45 9.88 13.04 -10.06
C ILE A 45 11.08 13.08 -11.01
N LEU A 46 11.08 13.97 -12.00
CA LEU A 46 12.20 14.11 -12.93
C LEU A 46 13.46 14.61 -12.25
N PHE A 47 13.31 15.52 -11.28
CA PHE A 47 14.44 16.01 -10.49
C PHE A 47 15.04 14.92 -9.61
N SER A 48 14.23 14.06 -8.98
CA SER A 48 14.76 12.91 -8.23
C SER A 48 15.47 11.91 -9.14
N LEU A 49 14.99 11.73 -10.39
CA LEU A 49 15.70 10.92 -11.38
C LEU A 49 17.06 11.54 -11.73
N TYR A 50 17.10 12.85 -11.96
CA TYR A 50 18.36 13.56 -12.18
C TYR A 50 19.32 13.43 -11.00
N LEU A 51 18.82 13.61 -9.77
CA LEU A 51 19.61 13.44 -8.54
C LEU A 51 20.20 12.05 -8.38
N SER A 52 19.56 11.00 -8.88
CA SER A 52 20.08 9.64 -8.81
C SER A 52 21.40 9.44 -9.54
N PHE A 53 21.76 10.34 -10.46
CA PHE A 53 23.05 10.36 -11.16
C PHE A 53 24.06 11.34 -10.54
N GLN A 54 23.69 12.04 -9.45
CA GLN A 54 24.49 13.08 -8.81
C GLN A 54 24.91 12.64 -7.40
N LYS A 55 26.13 12.94 -7.01
CA LYS A 55 26.53 12.96 -5.61
C LYS A 55 26.23 14.35 -5.06
N TRP A 56 25.30 14.43 -4.10
CA TRP A 56 24.85 15.70 -3.53
C TRP A 56 24.38 15.54 -2.08
N ASP A 57 24.84 16.46 -1.22
CA ASP A 57 24.52 16.51 0.20
C ASP A 57 23.36 17.45 0.56
N GLY A 58 22.80 18.13 -0.43
CA GLY A 58 21.68 19.08 -0.25
C GLY A 58 22.10 20.55 -0.20
N ILE A 59 23.36 20.87 -0.03
CA ILE A 59 23.87 22.26 0.16
C ILE A 59 24.97 22.61 -0.84
N GLY A 60 25.88 21.69 -1.11
CA GLY A 60 27.04 21.90 -1.97
C GLY A 60 26.75 21.76 -3.46
N GLU A 61 27.81 21.75 -4.26
CA GLU A 61 27.72 21.53 -5.70
C GLU A 61 27.34 20.08 -6.01
N MET A 62 26.47 19.92 -7.01
CA MET A 62 26.11 18.58 -7.53
C MET A 62 27.23 18.05 -8.40
N GLN A 63 27.77 16.89 -8.05
CA GLN A 63 28.80 16.20 -8.81
C GLN A 63 28.18 15.05 -9.61
N PHE A 64 28.28 15.10 -10.94
CA PHE A 64 27.81 14.02 -11.78
C PHE A 64 28.67 12.78 -11.63
N VAL A 65 28.09 11.68 -11.13
CA VAL A 65 28.77 10.39 -10.89
C VAL A 65 28.20 9.24 -11.74
N GLY A 66 27.28 9.54 -12.65
CA GLY A 66 26.67 8.58 -13.54
C GLY A 66 26.01 7.41 -12.76
N LEU A 67 26.34 6.16 -13.11
CA LEU A 67 25.75 4.97 -12.50
C LEU A 67 26.48 4.47 -11.23
N GLN A 68 27.41 5.23 -10.68
CA GLN A 68 28.22 4.76 -9.54
C GLN A 68 27.35 4.42 -8.32
N GLN A 69 26.33 5.25 -8.03
CA GLN A 69 25.44 5.02 -6.89
C GLN A 69 24.51 3.81 -7.10
N PHE A 70 24.12 3.52 -8.35
CA PHE A 70 23.38 2.29 -8.68
C PHE A 70 24.23 1.05 -8.49
N LYS A 71 25.53 1.11 -8.83
CA LYS A 71 26.46 0.01 -8.56
C LYS A 71 26.64 -0.20 -7.07
N TYR A 72 26.75 0.88 -6.30
CA TYR A 72 26.84 0.80 -4.84
C TYR A 72 25.59 0.16 -4.23
N LEU A 73 24.39 0.51 -4.69
CA LEU A 73 23.11 -0.06 -4.22
C LEU A 73 23.11 -1.60 -4.30
N ILE A 74 23.67 -2.17 -5.37
CA ILE A 74 23.69 -3.64 -5.57
C ILE A 74 24.52 -4.35 -4.49
N THR A 75 25.55 -3.70 -3.96
CA THR A 75 26.45 -4.24 -2.94
C THR A 75 26.11 -3.79 -1.52
N ASP A 76 25.13 -2.92 -1.37
CA ASP A 76 24.75 -2.35 -0.09
C ASP A 76 23.92 -3.33 0.76
N HIS A 77 24.56 -3.90 1.77
CA HIS A 77 23.94 -4.85 2.69
C HIS A 77 22.74 -4.26 3.45
N LEU A 78 22.77 -2.97 3.83
CA LEU A 78 21.66 -2.34 4.56
C LEU A 78 20.45 -2.16 3.65
N PHE A 79 20.67 -1.84 2.38
CA PHE A 79 19.58 -1.79 1.40
C PHE A 79 18.90 -3.17 1.26
N TRP A 80 19.67 -4.23 1.08
CA TRP A 80 19.10 -5.58 0.93
C TRP A 80 18.43 -6.09 2.21
N GLN A 81 18.96 -5.70 3.38
CA GLN A 81 18.31 -5.95 4.66
C GLN A 81 16.96 -5.22 4.74
N ALA A 82 16.91 -3.95 4.34
CA ALA A 82 15.67 -3.17 4.30
C ALA A 82 14.65 -3.76 3.32
N VAL A 83 15.09 -4.24 2.16
CA VAL A 83 14.26 -4.99 1.20
C VAL A 83 13.65 -6.22 1.86
N THR A 84 14.49 -7.08 2.45
CA THR A 84 14.05 -8.32 3.12
C THR A 84 13.06 -8.03 4.25
N ASN A 85 13.36 -7.03 5.10
CA ASN A 85 12.47 -6.64 6.19
C ASN A 85 11.10 -6.15 5.65
N THR A 86 11.11 -5.31 4.61
CA THR A 86 9.89 -4.79 3.99
C THR A 86 9.02 -5.93 3.47
N PHE A 87 9.62 -6.90 2.76
CA PHE A 87 8.91 -8.07 2.24
C PHE A 87 8.36 -8.96 3.35
N LEU A 88 9.14 -9.21 4.41
CA LEU A 88 8.69 -10.01 5.54
C LEU A 88 7.51 -9.34 6.27
N ILE A 89 7.61 -8.03 6.56
CA ILE A 89 6.54 -7.28 7.20
C ILE A 89 5.29 -7.28 6.31
N TRP A 90 5.44 -7.03 5.01
CA TRP A 90 4.35 -7.09 4.04
C TRP A 90 3.64 -8.45 4.04
N PHE A 91 4.41 -9.54 3.97
CA PHE A 91 3.85 -10.89 3.93
C PHE A 91 3.10 -11.23 5.22
N ILE A 92 3.72 -10.97 6.38
CA ILE A 92 3.16 -11.27 7.70
C ILE A 92 1.91 -10.41 7.98
N SER A 93 1.86 -9.17 7.49
CA SER A 93 0.72 -8.28 7.73
C SER A 93 -0.40 -8.45 6.72
N THR A 94 -0.10 -8.58 5.42
CA THR A 94 -1.09 -8.52 4.34
C THR A 94 -2.03 -9.72 4.35
N ILE A 95 -1.51 -10.91 4.57
CA ILE A 95 -2.33 -12.14 4.54
C ILE A 95 -3.39 -12.12 5.65
N PRO A 96 -3.04 -11.99 6.95
CA PRO A 96 -4.05 -12.00 8.01
C PRO A 96 -4.98 -10.76 7.94
N MET A 97 -4.47 -9.62 7.48
CA MET A 97 -5.25 -8.40 7.32
C MET A 97 -6.36 -8.56 6.27
N LEU A 98 -6.03 -9.00 5.06
CA LEU A 98 -7.02 -9.14 3.99
C LEU A 98 -7.99 -10.28 4.26
N PHE A 99 -7.50 -11.40 4.81
CA PHE A 99 -8.36 -12.51 5.22
C PHE A 99 -9.32 -12.06 6.34
N GLY A 100 -8.82 -11.43 7.39
CA GLY A 100 -9.63 -10.89 8.48
C GLY A 100 -10.65 -9.86 8.00
N ALA A 101 -10.25 -8.97 7.08
CA ALA A 101 -11.15 -8.01 6.46
C ALA A 101 -12.30 -8.68 5.68
N LEU A 102 -11.99 -9.73 4.93
CA LEU A 102 -12.98 -10.49 4.18
C LEU A 102 -13.97 -11.20 5.12
N VAL A 103 -13.49 -11.83 6.18
CA VAL A 103 -14.34 -12.48 7.21
C VAL A 103 -15.24 -11.45 7.91
N ILE A 104 -14.68 -10.31 8.32
CA ILE A 104 -15.44 -9.22 8.96
C ILE A 104 -16.52 -8.70 8.00
N ALA A 105 -16.19 -8.46 6.73
CA ALA A 105 -17.13 -8.00 5.73
C ALA A 105 -18.27 -9.00 5.53
N PHE A 106 -17.95 -10.28 5.43
CA PHE A 106 -18.93 -11.36 5.29
C PHE A 106 -19.88 -11.42 6.49
N LEU A 107 -19.35 -11.37 7.72
CA LEU A 107 -20.16 -11.33 8.94
C LEU A 107 -21.04 -10.09 9.00
N LEU A 108 -20.51 -8.90 8.71
CA LEU A 108 -21.27 -7.65 8.72
C LEU A 108 -22.35 -7.61 7.62
N ASN A 109 -22.19 -8.37 6.55
CA ASN A 109 -23.22 -8.50 5.52
C ASN A 109 -24.41 -9.36 5.98
N ALA A 110 -24.21 -10.28 6.92
CA ALA A 110 -25.25 -11.19 7.38
C ALA A 110 -26.45 -10.44 7.96
N SER A 111 -27.67 -11.01 7.76
CA SER A 111 -28.93 -10.38 8.18
C SER A 111 -29.12 -10.33 9.69
N PHE A 112 -28.50 -11.25 10.44
CA PHE A 112 -28.62 -11.34 11.90
C PHE A 112 -27.85 -10.26 12.65
N ILE A 113 -26.89 -9.58 12.02
CA ILE A 113 -26.11 -8.51 12.65
C ILE A 113 -26.95 -7.24 12.73
N LYS A 114 -27.24 -6.82 13.96
CA LYS A 114 -27.86 -5.53 14.28
C LYS A 114 -26.78 -4.46 14.42
N MET A 115 -27.16 -3.18 14.30
CA MET A 115 -26.24 -2.03 14.48
C MET A 115 -25.03 -2.02 13.51
N LYS A 116 -25.23 -2.47 12.26
CA LYS A 116 -24.14 -2.51 11.24
C LYS A 116 -23.40 -1.17 11.07
N GLY A 117 -24.10 -0.05 11.22
CA GLY A 117 -23.50 1.29 11.16
C GLY A 117 -22.48 1.53 12.26
N PHE A 118 -22.76 1.10 13.48
CA PHE A 118 -21.83 1.21 14.61
C PHE A 118 -20.54 0.40 14.37
N TYR A 119 -20.66 -0.84 13.96
CA TYR A 119 -19.49 -1.67 13.66
C TYR A 119 -18.66 -1.11 12.50
N ARG A 120 -19.31 -0.61 11.43
CA ARG A 120 -18.59 0.05 10.32
C ARG A 120 -17.80 1.27 10.81
N ALA A 121 -18.42 2.12 11.63
CA ALA A 121 -17.74 3.28 12.22
C ALA A 121 -16.59 2.86 13.14
N ALA A 122 -16.79 1.86 14.00
CA ALA A 122 -15.77 1.35 14.93
C ALA A 122 -14.54 0.80 14.19
N TYR A 123 -14.74 0.03 13.11
CA TYR A 123 -13.63 -0.46 12.30
C TYR A 123 -12.95 0.64 11.47
N PHE A 124 -13.72 1.63 11.01
CA PHE A 124 -13.14 2.73 10.21
C PHE A 124 -12.32 3.70 11.04
N VAL A 125 -12.70 3.90 12.31
CA VAL A 125 -11.99 4.81 13.24
C VAL A 125 -10.50 4.46 13.39
N THR A 126 -10.13 3.18 13.29
CA THR A 126 -8.73 2.76 13.35
C THR A 126 -7.88 3.38 12.24
N ASN A 127 -8.45 3.57 11.06
CA ASN A 127 -7.76 4.15 9.91
C ASN A 127 -7.61 5.68 10.03
N VAL A 128 -8.59 6.37 10.61
CA VAL A 128 -8.59 7.84 10.77
C VAL A 128 -7.72 8.29 11.95
N THR A 129 -7.42 7.38 12.88
CA THR A 129 -6.59 7.69 14.05
C THR A 129 -5.14 8.01 13.64
N SER A 130 -4.54 9.00 14.32
CA SER A 130 -3.14 9.38 14.10
C SER A 130 -2.21 8.18 14.24
N ILE A 131 -1.41 7.91 13.19
CA ILE A 131 -0.46 6.79 13.18
C ILE A 131 0.60 6.92 14.28
N VAL A 132 1.04 8.14 14.58
CA VAL A 132 2.02 8.40 15.65
C VAL A 132 1.43 8.02 17.00
N ALA A 133 0.18 8.43 17.29
CA ALA A 133 -0.50 8.06 18.53
C ALA A 133 -0.67 6.55 18.65
N VAL A 134 -1.11 5.89 17.57
CA VAL A 134 -1.23 4.42 17.51
C VAL A 134 0.11 3.76 17.80
N THR A 135 1.20 4.23 17.17
CA THR A 135 2.53 3.64 17.40
C THR A 135 3.00 3.80 18.84
N ILE A 136 2.74 4.94 19.48
CA ILE A 136 3.05 5.14 20.89
C ILE A 136 2.26 4.19 21.79
N ILE A 137 0.98 3.97 21.50
CA ILE A 137 0.15 2.98 22.21
C ILE A 137 0.73 1.58 22.04
N PHE A 138 1.06 1.18 20.81
CA PHE A 138 1.67 -0.14 20.55
C PHE A 138 3.03 -0.28 21.26
N LYS A 139 3.84 0.78 21.29
CA LYS A 139 5.09 0.80 22.05
C LYS A 139 4.86 0.57 23.55
N SER A 140 3.78 1.12 24.10
CA SER A 140 3.39 0.90 25.50
C SER A 140 2.82 -0.51 25.73
N ILE A 141 2.17 -1.12 24.74
CA ILE A 141 1.65 -2.50 24.83
C ILE A 141 2.79 -3.52 24.74
N PHE A 142 3.71 -3.35 23.79
CA PHE A 142 4.80 -4.28 23.48
C PHE A 142 6.14 -3.91 24.12
N GLY A 143 6.17 -2.99 25.10
CA GLY A 143 7.38 -2.62 25.81
C GLY A 143 8.03 -3.82 26.53
N ASN A 144 9.36 -3.95 26.47
CA ASN A 144 10.06 -5.10 27.03
C ASN A 144 9.95 -5.20 28.55
N HIS A 145 10.00 -4.06 29.28
CA HIS A 145 10.01 -4.05 30.74
C HIS A 145 8.65 -3.72 31.37
N TYR A 146 7.97 -2.69 30.85
CA TYR A 146 6.70 -2.17 31.41
C TYR A 146 5.53 -2.32 30.43
N GLY A 147 5.66 -3.21 29.41
CA GLY A 147 4.61 -3.42 28.43
C GLY A 147 3.40 -4.12 29.02
N LEU A 148 2.20 -3.67 28.64
CA LEU A 148 0.93 -4.27 29.09
C LEU A 148 0.87 -5.77 28.80
N LEU A 149 1.39 -6.19 27.64
CA LEU A 149 1.44 -7.62 27.24
C LEU A 149 2.33 -8.43 28.19
N ASN A 150 3.50 -7.91 28.54
CA ASN A 150 4.39 -8.58 29.48
C ASN A 150 3.81 -8.61 30.90
N TYR A 151 3.11 -7.57 31.31
CA TYR A 151 2.37 -7.60 32.58
C TYR A 151 1.33 -8.75 32.61
N LEU A 152 0.55 -8.93 31.55
CA LEU A 152 -0.42 -10.02 31.45
C LEU A 152 0.28 -11.40 31.39
N ILE A 153 1.35 -11.54 30.60
CA ILE A 153 2.12 -12.77 30.45
C ILE A 153 2.71 -13.20 31.80
N THR A 154 3.31 -12.29 32.54
CA THR A 154 3.92 -12.59 33.85
C THR A 154 2.87 -12.88 34.92
N THR A 155 1.70 -12.23 34.86
CA THR A 155 0.58 -12.49 35.79
C THR A 155 0.05 -13.93 35.67
N ILE A 156 0.11 -14.54 34.47
CA ILE A 156 -0.28 -15.94 34.26
C ILE A 156 0.88 -16.92 34.41
N GLY A 157 2.05 -16.44 34.89
CA GLY A 157 3.19 -17.27 35.27
C GLY A 157 4.21 -17.58 34.17
N PHE A 158 4.16 -16.90 33.03
CA PHE A 158 5.16 -17.03 31.95
C PHE A 158 6.27 -15.97 32.07
N GLU A 159 7.43 -16.26 31.47
CA GLU A 159 8.55 -15.33 31.39
C GLU A 159 8.23 -14.15 30.44
N PRO A 160 8.72 -12.93 30.76
CA PRO A 160 8.54 -11.77 29.92
C PRO A 160 9.22 -11.94 28.55
N VAL A 161 8.61 -11.44 27.52
CA VAL A 161 9.09 -11.52 26.14
C VAL A 161 9.77 -10.22 25.72
N ASN A 162 10.94 -10.30 25.12
CA ASN A 162 11.67 -9.14 24.59
C ASN A 162 11.18 -8.77 23.17
N TRP A 163 9.98 -8.17 23.12
CA TRP A 163 9.27 -7.86 21.87
C TRP A 163 10.06 -6.96 20.92
N LEU A 164 10.79 -5.97 21.47
CA LEU A 164 11.47 -4.95 20.67
C LEU A 164 13.00 -5.17 20.57
N ASP A 165 13.50 -6.32 21.06
CA ASP A 165 14.91 -6.69 20.95
C ASP A 165 15.16 -7.91 20.05
N SER A 166 14.08 -8.65 19.70
CA SER A 166 14.17 -9.77 18.78
C SER A 166 13.84 -9.33 17.34
N SER A 167 14.72 -9.67 16.41
CA SER A 167 14.55 -9.31 14.99
C SER A 167 13.22 -9.77 14.38
N PHE A 168 12.73 -10.95 14.75
CA PHE A 168 11.46 -11.46 14.26
C PHE A 168 10.27 -10.79 14.97
N LEU A 169 10.34 -10.62 16.29
CA LEU A 169 9.25 -10.02 17.07
C LEU A 169 9.03 -8.54 16.73
N ILE A 170 10.09 -7.79 16.45
CA ILE A 170 9.99 -6.42 15.93
C ILE A 170 9.11 -6.38 14.66
N LYS A 171 9.34 -7.29 13.72
CA LYS A 171 8.53 -7.37 12.49
C LYS A 171 7.10 -7.75 12.78
N LEU A 172 6.85 -8.65 13.74
CA LEU A 172 5.51 -8.99 14.19
C LEU A 172 4.79 -7.81 14.83
N VAL A 173 5.47 -7.02 15.66
CA VAL A 173 4.89 -5.81 16.26
C VAL A 173 4.50 -4.81 15.17
N ILE A 174 5.39 -4.51 14.23
CA ILE A 174 5.09 -3.62 13.11
C ILE A 174 3.93 -4.17 12.27
N ALA A 175 3.95 -5.47 11.94
CA ALA A 175 2.89 -6.12 11.18
C ALA A 175 1.54 -6.07 11.90
N SER A 176 1.51 -6.24 13.23
CA SER A 176 0.28 -6.17 14.03
C SER A 176 -0.35 -4.76 14.00
N MET A 177 0.48 -3.70 13.97
CA MET A 177 0.00 -2.32 13.80
C MET A 177 -0.65 -2.13 12.43
N VAL A 178 -0.03 -2.64 11.37
CA VAL A 178 -0.57 -2.59 10.00
C VAL A 178 -1.89 -3.34 9.92
N VAL A 179 -1.94 -4.57 10.47
CA VAL A 179 -3.17 -5.39 10.53
C VAL A 179 -4.28 -4.64 11.27
N TRP A 180 -4.02 -4.15 12.46
CA TRP A 180 -5.01 -3.44 13.27
C TRP A 180 -5.57 -2.21 12.53
N ARG A 181 -4.71 -1.43 11.89
CA ARG A 181 -5.08 -0.19 11.23
C ARG A 181 -5.91 -0.42 9.96
N TRP A 182 -5.48 -1.35 9.10
CA TRP A 182 -5.98 -1.45 7.74
C TRP A 182 -7.05 -2.53 7.54
N THR A 183 -7.24 -3.46 8.50
CA THR A 183 -8.28 -4.50 8.40
C THR A 183 -9.67 -3.90 8.25
N GLY A 184 -10.01 -2.89 9.06
CA GLY A 184 -11.32 -2.25 9.02
C GLY A 184 -11.60 -1.52 7.70
N TYR A 185 -10.61 -0.83 7.17
CA TYR A 185 -10.70 -0.14 5.87
C TYR A 185 -10.98 -1.14 4.73
N ASN A 186 -10.20 -2.21 4.66
CA ASN A 186 -10.38 -3.26 3.65
C ASN A 186 -11.73 -4.00 3.84
N ALA A 187 -12.17 -4.18 5.08
CA ALA A 187 -13.47 -4.79 5.36
C ALA A 187 -14.64 -3.96 4.80
N ILE A 188 -14.56 -2.63 4.83
CA ILE A 188 -15.57 -1.75 4.24
C ILE A 188 -15.56 -1.86 2.71
N ILE A 189 -14.39 -1.95 2.07
CA ILE A 189 -14.29 -2.17 0.63
C ILE A 189 -14.92 -3.50 0.23
N TYR A 190 -14.61 -4.58 0.95
CA TYR A 190 -15.21 -5.88 0.69
C TYR A 190 -16.71 -5.90 0.96
N LEU A 191 -17.17 -5.22 2.00
CA LEU A 191 -18.60 -5.12 2.30
C LEU A 191 -19.38 -4.39 1.20
N ALA A 192 -18.79 -3.34 0.61
CA ALA A 192 -19.38 -2.66 -0.54
C ALA A 192 -19.50 -3.60 -1.75
N GLY A 193 -18.47 -4.42 -1.99
CA GLY A 193 -18.49 -5.45 -3.02
C GLY A 193 -19.51 -6.55 -2.75
N LEU A 194 -19.64 -7.00 -1.51
CA LEU A 194 -20.65 -8.01 -1.11
C LEU A 194 -22.08 -7.54 -1.35
N GLN A 195 -22.35 -6.24 -1.17
CA GLN A 195 -23.67 -5.65 -1.40
C GLN A 195 -24.05 -5.59 -2.88
N ALA A 196 -23.10 -5.74 -3.79
CA ALA A 196 -23.35 -5.81 -5.23
C ALA A 196 -23.71 -7.25 -5.70
N ILE A 197 -23.51 -8.26 -4.85
CA ILE A 197 -23.84 -9.66 -5.16
C ILE A 197 -25.36 -9.86 -4.95
N PRO A 198 -26.11 -10.38 -5.97
CA PRO A 198 -27.52 -10.67 -5.82
C PRO A 198 -27.80 -11.66 -4.68
N ASN A 199 -28.76 -11.36 -3.82
CA ASN A 199 -29.15 -12.23 -2.69
C ASN A 199 -29.71 -13.57 -3.15
N ASP A 200 -30.33 -13.62 -4.33
CA ASP A 200 -30.92 -14.82 -4.91
C ASP A 200 -29.91 -15.99 -5.01
N LEU A 201 -28.62 -15.67 -5.23
CA LEU A 201 -27.56 -16.68 -5.25
C LEU A 201 -27.37 -17.38 -3.88
N TYR A 202 -27.46 -16.59 -2.80
CA TYR A 202 -27.38 -17.12 -1.45
C TYR A 202 -28.64 -17.88 -1.02
N GLU A 203 -29.81 -17.43 -1.50
CA GLU A 203 -31.08 -18.10 -1.23
C GLU A 203 -31.17 -19.44 -1.97
N ALA A 204 -30.78 -19.49 -3.25
CA ALA A 204 -30.68 -20.75 -4.00
C ALA A 204 -29.72 -21.75 -3.33
N ALA A 205 -28.53 -21.28 -2.95
CA ALA A 205 -27.56 -22.12 -2.27
C ALA A 205 -28.09 -22.66 -0.91
N LYS A 206 -28.89 -21.88 -0.18
CA LYS A 206 -29.53 -22.37 1.06
C LYS A 206 -30.59 -23.43 0.79
N ILE A 207 -31.36 -23.30 -0.28
CA ILE A 207 -32.35 -24.32 -0.70
C ILE A 207 -31.62 -25.62 -1.06
N ASP A 208 -30.45 -25.52 -1.71
CA ASP A 208 -29.60 -26.65 -2.05
C ASP A 208 -28.83 -27.24 -0.84
N GLY A 209 -29.06 -26.70 0.37
CA GLY A 209 -28.43 -27.19 1.61
C GLY A 209 -26.97 -26.77 1.82
N ALA A 210 -26.49 -25.75 1.07
CA ALA A 210 -25.13 -25.26 1.23
C ALA A 210 -24.91 -24.60 2.60
N SER A 211 -23.86 -25.04 3.31
CA SER A 211 -23.42 -24.43 4.56
C SER A 211 -22.89 -23.00 4.35
N ILE A 212 -22.80 -22.21 5.43
CA ILE A 212 -22.23 -20.85 5.40
C ILE A 212 -20.79 -20.86 4.86
N PHE A 213 -19.99 -21.87 5.21
CA PHE A 213 -18.63 -22.03 4.69
C PHE A 213 -18.61 -22.29 3.18
N GLN A 214 -19.53 -23.12 2.69
CA GLN A 214 -19.68 -23.36 1.25
C GLN A 214 -20.10 -22.09 0.51
N GLN A 215 -21.06 -21.34 1.02
CA GLN A 215 -21.47 -20.04 0.46
C GLN A 215 -20.29 -19.04 0.44
N PHE A 216 -19.47 -19.03 1.51
CA PHE A 216 -18.30 -18.15 1.58
C PHE A 216 -17.25 -18.50 0.50
N PHE A 217 -16.84 -19.77 0.41
CA PHE A 217 -15.77 -20.17 -0.49
C PHE A 217 -16.20 -20.33 -1.96
N TYR A 218 -17.46 -20.72 -2.23
CA TYR A 218 -17.92 -21.02 -3.58
C TYR A 218 -18.76 -19.90 -4.22
N ILE A 219 -19.31 -18.96 -3.43
CA ILE A 219 -20.07 -17.83 -3.95
C ILE A 219 -19.33 -16.51 -3.66
N THR A 220 -19.10 -16.24 -2.37
CA THR A 220 -18.57 -14.94 -1.93
C THR A 220 -17.16 -14.67 -2.48
N VAL A 221 -16.19 -15.55 -2.21
CA VAL A 221 -14.80 -15.36 -2.60
C VAL A 221 -14.62 -15.25 -4.13
N PRO A 222 -15.23 -16.13 -4.95
CA PRO A 222 -15.11 -16.01 -6.40
C PRO A 222 -15.71 -14.72 -6.97
N LEU A 223 -16.88 -14.29 -6.49
CA LEU A 223 -17.53 -13.08 -6.98
C LEU A 223 -16.85 -11.80 -6.51
N LEU A 224 -16.19 -11.83 -5.33
CA LEU A 224 -15.36 -10.72 -4.85
C LEU A 224 -13.95 -10.69 -5.44
N ARG A 225 -13.55 -11.66 -6.24
CA ARG A 225 -12.19 -11.78 -6.76
C ARG A 225 -11.62 -10.49 -7.38
N PRO A 226 -12.34 -9.72 -8.22
CA PRO A 226 -11.81 -8.47 -8.75
C PRO A 226 -11.46 -7.46 -7.64
N ILE A 227 -12.29 -7.37 -6.60
CA ILE A 227 -12.11 -6.47 -5.46
C ILE A 227 -10.96 -6.96 -4.58
N ILE A 228 -10.84 -8.28 -4.37
CA ILE A 228 -9.71 -8.88 -3.64
C ILE A 228 -8.39 -8.56 -4.35
N LEU A 229 -8.32 -8.72 -5.67
CA LEU A 229 -7.13 -8.41 -6.44
C LEU A 229 -6.78 -6.91 -6.40
N PHE A 230 -7.79 -6.04 -6.46
CA PHE A 230 -7.62 -4.60 -6.26
C PHE A 230 -7.05 -4.28 -4.86
N THR A 231 -7.62 -4.85 -3.80
CA THR A 231 -7.13 -4.62 -2.43
C THR A 231 -5.74 -5.20 -2.20
N VAL A 232 -5.41 -6.35 -2.78
CA VAL A 232 -4.04 -6.91 -2.77
C VAL A 232 -3.05 -5.93 -3.41
N LEU A 233 -3.39 -5.36 -4.57
CA LEU A 233 -2.54 -4.37 -5.24
C LEU A 233 -2.33 -3.13 -4.36
N MET A 234 -3.41 -2.52 -3.89
CA MET A 234 -3.35 -1.30 -3.08
C MET A 234 -2.61 -1.50 -1.77
N THR A 235 -2.85 -2.64 -1.11
CA THR A 235 -2.17 -3.00 0.13
C THR A 235 -0.68 -3.26 -0.10
N THR A 236 -0.32 -3.92 -1.20
CA THR A 236 1.09 -4.15 -1.55
C THR A 236 1.82 -2.83 -1.74
N ILE A 237 1.24 -1.88 -2.51
CA ILE A 237 1.83 -0.55 -2.71
C ILE A 237 2.01 0.17 -1.35
N GLY A 238 0.98 0.17 -0.49
CA GLY A 238 1.03 0.83 0.82
C GLY A 238 2.04 0.19 1.78
N SER A 239 2.07 -1.13 1.86
CA SER A 239 2.99 -1.85 2.76
C SER A 239 4.45 -1.77 2.32
N MET A 240 4.73 -1.66 1.01
CA MET A 240 6.09 -1.42 0.52
C MET A 240 6.62 -0.02 0.85
N GLN A 241 5.73 0.93 1.12
CA GLN A 241 6.05 2.31 1.48
C GLN A 241 5.96 2.59 2.99
N LEU A 242 5.97 1.55 3.82
CA LEU A 242 5.84 1.67 5.28
C LEU A 242 7.03 2.44 5.86
N PHE A 243 6.73 3.57 6.54
CA PHE A 243 7.72 4.50 7.08
C PHE A 243 7.45 4.88 8.54
N THR A 244 6.27 5.43 8.81
CA THR A 244 5.97 6.08 10.10
C THR A 244 5.97 5.10 11.27
N GLU A 245 5.40 3.91 11.08
CA GLU A 245 5.32 2.88 12.10
C GLU A 245 6.71 2.45 12.59
N PRO A 246 7.63 1.99 11.72
CA PRO A 246 8.96 1.61 12.15
C PRO A 246 9.78 2.80 12.69
N GLN A 247 9.65 4.01 12.09
CA GLN A 247 10.38 5.18 12.54
C GLN A 247 10.00 5.60 13.95
N VAL A 248 8.70 5.72 14.25
CA VAL A 248 8.21 6.15 15.56
C VAL A 248 8.45 5.08 16.63
N LEU A 249 8.32 3.80 16.25
CA LEU A 249 8.54 2.68 17.18
C LEU A 249 10.01 2.52 17.56
N LEU A 250 10.93 2.60 16.59
CA LEU A 250 12.31 2.12 16.69
C LEU A 250 13.37 3.20 16.37
N GLY A 251 12.96 4.39 15.92
CA GLY A 251 13.87 5.43 15.44
C GLY A 251 14.42 5.17 14.02
N ASN A 252 15.35 6.02 13.59
CA ASN A 252 15.88 6.03 12.22
C ASN A 252 16.76 4.83 11.89
N SER A 253 17.26 4.09 12.89
CA SER A 253 18.07 2.89 12.69
C SER A 253 17.21 1.63 12.44
N GLY A 254 15.91 1.68 12.68
CA GLY A 254 15.05 0.50 12.61
C GLY A 254 15.20 -0.47 13.77
N GLY A 255 15.74 -0.01 14.92
CA GLY A 255 15.92 -0.82 16.14
C GLY A 255 17.13 -1.75 16.10
N VAL A 256 17.11 -2.77 16.96
CA VAL A 256 18.24 -3.71 17.14
C VAL A 256 18.58 -4.41 15.83
N GLY A 257 19.86 -4.29 15.41
CA GLY A 257 20.35 -4.87 14.17
C GLY A 257 19.62 -4.41 12.90
N GLY A 258 18.93 -3.26 12.93
CA GLY A 258 18.13 -2.77 11.80
C GLY A 258 16.92 -3.65 11.47
N ALA A 259 16.38 -4.39 12.42
CA ALA A 259 15.32 -5.38 12.21
C ALA A 259 14.01 -4.81 11.68
N GLY A 260 13.69 -3.56 12.02
CA GLY A 260 12.53 -2.82 11.51
C GLY A 260 12.87 -1.81 10.42
N LEU A 261 14.11 -1.82 9.89
CA LEU A 261 14.51 -0.94 8.80
C LEU A 261 13.80 -1.34 7.52
N THR A 262 12.83 -0.54 7.09
CA THR A 262 12.13 -0.68 5.81
C THR A 262 12.85 0.10 4.71
N ILE A 263 12.54 -0.19 3.42
CA ILE A 263 13.15 0.53 2.29
C ILE A 263 12.91 2.03 2.40
N THR A 264 11.68 2.45 2.75
CA THR A 264 11.32 3.86 2.88
C THR A 264 12.02 4.52 4.08
N LEU A 265 12.15 3.81 5.21
CA LEU A 265 12.91 4.30 6.36
C LEU A 265 14.41 4.41 6.03
N TYR A 266 14.96 3.45 5.29
CA TYR A 266 16.33 3.49 4.81
C TYR A 266 16.56 4.67 3.86
N MET A 267 15.66 4.88 2.88
CA MET A 267 15.67 6.04 1.99
C MET A 267 15.66 7.37 2.77
N TYR A 268 14.77 7.48 3.75
CA TYR A 268 14.69 8.66 4.61
C TYR A 268 16.00 8.87 5.39
N LYS A 269 16.54 7.81 5.98
CA LYS A 269 17.83 7.86 6.70
C LYS A 269 18.93 8.38 5.78
N GLN A 270 19.08 7.82 4.58
CA GLN A 270 20.13 8.24 3.63
C GLN A 270 19.96 9.70 3.22
N GLY A 271 18.75 10.16 2.91
CA GLY A 271 18.51 11.53 2.48
C GLY A 271 18.60 12.57 3.60
N PHE A 272 17.86 12.35 4.68
CA PHE A 272 17.60 13.38 5.69
C PHE A 272 18.44 13.25 6.97
N VAL A 273 19.05 12.10 7.20
CA VAL A 273 19.94 11.89 8.36
C VAL A 273 21.39 11.87 7.93
N ASP A 274 21.72 11.11 6.88
CA ASP A 274 23.08 10.95 6.38
C ASP A 274 23.43 11.99 5.27
N HIS A 275 22.47 12.85 4.88
CA HIS A 275 22.62 13.91 3.87
C HIS A 275 23.12 13.41 2.51
N GLN A 276 22.69 12.22 2.08
CA GLN A 276 23.05 11.60 0.79
C GLN A 276 21.86 11.60 -0.16
N PHE A 277 21.42 12.82 -0.59
CA PHE A 277 20.21 12.97 -1.41
C PHE A 277 20.28 12.24 -2.74
N GLY A 278 21.47 12.22 -3.37
CA GLY A 278 21.68 11.46 -4.61
C GLY A 278 21.42 9.96 -4.40
N TYR A 279 22.02 9.37 -3.37
CA TYR A 279 21.83 7.95 -3.07
C TYR A 279 20.40 7.62 -2.58
N ALA A 280 19.81 8.48 -1.76
CA ALA A 280 18.41 8.34 -1.37
C ALA A 280 17.47 8.32 -2.59
N SER A 281 17.77 9.12 -3.62
CA SER A 281 17.04 9.10 -4.89
C SER A 281 17.19 7.75 -5.62
N VAL A 282 18.38 7.14 -5.61
CA VAL A 282 18.58 5.79 -6.17
C VAL A 282 17.74 4.75 -5.43
N VAL A 283 17.72 4.78 -4.08
CA VAL A 283 16.88 3.90 -3.25
C VAL A 283 15.39 4.08 -3.56
N SER A 284 14.95 5.34 -3.76
CA SER A 284 13.57 5.67 -4.15
C SER A 284 13.20 5.05 -5.50
N TRP A 285 14.07 5.17 -6.50
CA TRP A 285 13.84 4.57 -7.82
C TRP A 285 13.89 3.03 -7.79
N ALA A 286 14.74 2.44 -6.95
CA ALA A 286 14.73 1.01 -6.72
C ALA A 286 13.41 0.54 -6.11
N LEU A 287 12.88 1.24 -5.10
CA LEU A 287 11.56 0.97 -4.53
C LEU A 287 10.45 1.09 -5.58
N PHE A 288 10.49 2.15 -6.40
CA PHE A 288 9.54 2.31 -7.50
C PHE A 288 9.54 1.12 -8.46
N ILE A 289 10.74 0.65 -8.88
CA ILE A 289 10.87 -0.52 -9.77
C ILE A 289 10.31 -1.78 -9.09
N ILE A 290 10.60 -2.00 -7.81
CA ILE A 290 10.07 -3.14 -7.06
C ILE A 290 8.54 -3.12 -7.04
N ILE A 291 7.93 -1.97 -6.71
CA ILE A 291 6.48 -1.80 -6.68
C ILE A 291 5.88 -1.99 -8.09
N ALA A 292 6.51 -1.42 -9.12
CA ALA A 292 6.05 -1.55 -10.50
C ALA A 292 6.05 -3.02 -10.98
N LEU A 293 7.10 -3.78 -10.65
CA LEU A 293 7.17 -5.21 -10.99
C LEU A 293 6.05 -6.01 -10.29
N PHE A 294 5.81 -5.77 -9.00
CA PHE A 294 4.69 -6.41 -8.30
C PHE A 294 3.33 -6.02 -8.88
N SER A 295 3.15 -4.75 -9.24
CA SER A 295 1.92 -4.26 -9.86
C SER A 295 1.68 -4.92 -11.22
N LEU A 296 2.73 -5.10 -12.03
CA LEU A 296 2.64 -5.80 -13.31
C LEU A 296 2.30 -7.28 -13.14
N ILE A 297 2.90 -7.96 -12.17
CA ILE A 297 2.57 -9.36 -11.85
C ILE A 297 1.11 -9.48 -11.42
N ASN A 298 0.66 -8.61 -10.51
CA ASN A 298 -0.73 -8.57 -10.08
C ASN A 298 -1.68 -8.34 -11.27
N TRP A 299 -1.38 -7.37 -12.14
CA TRP A 299 -2.15 -7.08 -13.34
C TRP A 299 -2.31 -8.30 -14.25
N GLN A 300 -1.22 -9.05 -14.49
CA GLN A 300 -1.27 -10.27 -15.30
C GLN A 300 -2.16 -11.37 -14.66
N VAL A 301 -2.13 -11.48 -13.33
CA VAL A 301 -3.01 -12.40 -12.59
C VAL A 301 -4.46 -11.98 -12.75
N VAL A 302 -4.76 -10.67 -12.65
CA VAL A 302 -6.12 -10.12 -12.85
C VAL A 302 -6.63 -10.45 -14.25
N GLN A 303 -5.85 -10.17 -15.30
CA GLN A 303 -6.28 -10.41 -16.69
C GLN A 303 -6.57 -11.88 -16.98
N LYS A 304 -5.69 -12.79 -16.56
CA LYS A 304 -5.89 -14.24 -16.77
C LYS A 304 -7.12 -14.79 -16.06
N THR A 305 -7.59 -14.08 -15.06
CA THR A 305 -8.66 -14.55 -14.15
C THR A 305 -10.01 -13.88 -14.41
N GLY A 306 -10.03 -12.69 -15.02
CA GLY A 306 -11.23 -11.99 -15.44
C GLY A 306 -11.74 -12.35 -16.84
N ALA A 307 -10.96 -13.15 -17.59
CA ALA A 307 -11.30 -13.60 -18.96
C ALA A 307 -12.00 -14.98 -18.98
N LYS A 308 -12.47 -15.46 -17.82
CA LYS A 308 -13.31 -16.68 -17.70
C LYS A 308 -14.67 -16.26 -17.06
#